data_44971dff212da702d3a3a0696a519af8
#
_entry.id   44971dff212da702d3a3a0696a519af8
#
_cell.length_a   1.000
_cell.length_b   1.000
_cell.length_c   1.000
_cell.angle_alpha   90.00
_cell.angle_beta   90.00
_cell.angle_gamma   90.00
#
_symmetry.space_group_name_H-M   'P 1'
#
loop_
_entity.id
_entity.type
_entity.pdbx_description
1 polymer ?
#
loop_
_entity_poly.entity_id
_entity_poly.type
_entity_poly.pdbx_seq_one_letter_code
_entity_poly.pdbx_strand_id
1 'polypeptide(L)'
;CIELAIEIDQYTRNTFSSNTAATTWAHAIIAGVSQVYFGEVNIHINVVHTIIWTTADPYAGIISDAGAMLSALRSHWNSNNTSISRDIVHLLTKRSNTGTGGIAYVDVLCDYSWGYAFSSDLNSNTSFNFPNPSYTWNLFVVSHEIGHNVGSSHTHWCGWAPEPWNGFGGGPIDNCVSVEGSCPDNPTPQVGTIMSYCHTTSSGALIDFHNIVVSQALTPGINNASCLSACPFYGCTDSTALNYDPLATVDDGSCIYPSITLSGTTYDISCYGQTDGYIDLVVTGGLAPYSYLWSNGSTNEDIYNLSNTTFSVVV
;
A
#
# COMPACT_ATOMS: atom_id res chain seq x y z
N CYS A 1 0.20 -2.49 -11.96
CA CYS A 1 0.27 -2.67 -10.50
C CYS A 1 1.10 -3.89 -10.16
N ILE A 2 1.97 -3.78 -9.16
CA ILE A 2 2.63 -4.93 -8.55
C ILE A 2 1.76 -5.41 -7.39
N GLU A 3 1.30 -6.65 -7.43
CA GLU A 3 0.59 -7.31 -6.34
C GLU A 3 1.60 -7.89 -5.35
N LEU A 4 1.71 -7.27 -4.18
CA LEU A 4 2.67 -7.62 -3.14
C LEU A 4 2.01 -8.39 -2.01
N ALA A 5 2.48 -9.59 -1.70
CA ALA A 5 2.20 -10.23 -0.43
C ALA A 5 3.29 -9.85 0.59
N ILE A 6 2.90 -9.48 1.79
CA ILE A 6 3.85 -9.14 2.86
C ILE A 6 3.79 -10.12 4.01
N GLU A 7 4.90 -10.25 4.70
CA GLU A 7 5.03 -11.08 5.89
C GLU A 7 5.71 -10.30 7.01
N ILE A 8 5.21 -10.49 8.24
CA ILE A 8 5.76 -9.90 9.47
C ILE A 8 6.15 -11.04 10.38
N ASP A 9 7.44 -11.19 10.68
CA ASP A 9 7.94 -12.24 11.57
C ASP A 9 7.49 -12.05 13.03
N GLN A 10 7.58 -13.11 13.83
CA GLN A 10 7.17 -13.07 15.23
C GLN A 10 7.97 -12.03 16.04
N TYR A 11 9.26 -11.89 15.78
CA TYR A 11 10.10 -10.90 16.45
C TYR A 11 9.53 -9.49 16.27
N THR A 12 9.27 -9.11 15.04
CA THR A 12 8.70 -7.80 14.68
C THR A 12 7.31 -7.63 15.27
N ARG A 13 6.43 -8.63 15.11
CA ARG A 13 5.08 -8.60 15.68
C ARG A 13 5.09 -8.32 17.19
N ASN A 14 6.01 -8.91 17.93
CA ASN A 14 6.11 -8.76 19.39
C ASN A 14 6.60 -7.37 19.83
N THR A 15 7.07 -6.52 18.92
CA THR A 15 7.40 -5.11 19.23
C THR A 15 6.17 -4.20 19.22
N PHE A 16 5.00 -4.70 18.80
CA PHE A 16 3.74 -3.96 18.74
C PHE A 16 2.73 -4.44 19.76
N SER A 17 1.79 -3.57 20.13
CA SER A 17 0.74 -3.89 21.12
C SER A 17 -0.32 -4.86 20.58
N SER A 18 -0.50 -4.94 19.25
CA SER A 18 -1.50 -5.79 18.60
C SER A 18 -1.09 -6.18 17.19
N ASN A 19 -1.76 -7.19 16.60
CA ASN A 19 -1.61 -7.53 15.19
C ASN A 19 -2.00 -6.35 14.30
N THR A 20 -3.10 -5.67 14.62
CA THR A 20 -3.54 -4.47 13.89
C THR A 20 -2.47 -3.40 13.86
N ALA A 21 -1.80 -3.12 14.98
CA ALA A 21 -0.71 -2.13 15.02
C ALA A 21 0.48 -2.55 14.13
N ALA A 22 0.85 -3.84 14.13
CA ALA A 22 1.90 -4.35 13.25
C ALA A 22 1.50 -4.28 11.78
N THR A 23 0.25 -4.63 11.43
CA THR A 23 -0.28 -4.50 10.06
C THR A 23 -0.27 -3.05 9.59
N THR A 24 -0.79 -2.12 10.41
CA THR A 24 -0.82 -0.69 10.07
C THR A 24 0.58 -0.15 9.80
N TRP A 25 1.56 -0.53 10.62
CA TRP A 25 2.96 -0.17 10.41
C TRP A 25 3.51 -0.69 9.08
N ALA A 26 3.29 -1.96 8.77
CA ALA A 26 3.78 -2.57 7.54
C ALA A 26 3.12 -1.96 6.29
N HIS A 27 1.80 -1.80 6.31
CA HIS A 27 1.06 -1.19 5.20
C HIS A 27 1.46 0.28 4.98
N ALA A 28 1.75 1.04 6.05
CA ALA A 28 2.23 2.41 5.92
C ALA A 28 3.61 2.48 5.23
N ILE A 29 4.52 1.54 5.51
CA ILE A 29 5.80 1.45 4.79
C ILE A 29 5.55 1.18 3.31
N ILE A 30 4.75 0.16 2.98
CA ILE A 30 4.49 -0.19 1.57
C ILE A 30 3.74 0.93 0.84
N ALA A 31 2.83 1.65 1.48
CA ALA A 31 2.20 2.83 0.89
C ALA A 31 3.23 3.90 0.52
N GLY A 32 4.22 4.14 1.39
CA GLY A 32 5.34 5.03 1.09
C GLY A 32 6.19 4.54 -0.09
N VAL A 33 6.55 3.26 -0.10
CA VAL A 33 7.29 2.62 -1.20
C VAL A 33 6.51 2.70 -2.52
N SER A 34 5.20 2.48 -2.49
CA SER A 34 4.32 2.63 -3.66
C SER A 34 4.37 4.05 -4.23
N GLN A 35 4.43 5.09 -3.37
CA GLN A 35 4.59 6.47 -3.84
C GLN A 35 5.94 6.72 -4.51
N VAL A 36 7.02 6.11 -4.03
CA VAL A 36 8.35 6.17 -4.69
C VAL A 36 8.24 5.58 -6.09
N TYR A 37 7.75 4.34 -6.23
CA TYR A 37 7.63 3.67 -7.53
C TYR A 37 6.66 4.38 -8.47
N PHE A 38 5.57 4.95 -7.95
CA PHE A 38 4.65 5.73 -8.77
C PHE A 38 5.32 6.98 -9.33
N GLY A 39 6.08 7.71 -8.52
CA GLY A 39 6.82 8.90 -8.97
C GLY A 39 7.89 8.60 -10.01
N GLU A 40 8.58 7.45 -9.92
CA GLU A 40 9.72 7.09 -10.75
C GLU A 40 9.33 6.38 -12.06
N VAL A 41 8.38 5.45 -11.98
CA VAL A 41 8.05 4.53 -13.10
C VAL A 41 6.55 4.36 -13.32
N ASN A 42 5.71 5.18 -12.70
CA ASN A 42 4.24 5.16 -12.82
C ASN A 42 3.63 3.79 -12.49
N ILE A 43 4.16 3.11 -11.46
CA ILE A 43 3.67 1.82 -10.98
C ILE A 43 3.26 1.94 -9.52
N HIS A 44 2.07 1.47 -9.20
CA HIS A 44 1.64 1.28 -7.82
C HIS A 44 2.03 -0.11 -7.30
N ILE A 45 2.29 -0.19 -6.01
CA ILE A 45 2.48 -1.45 -5.29
C ILE A 45 1.27 -1.61 -4.36
N ASN A 46 0.51 -2.68 -4.57
CA ASN A 46 -0.69 -2.98 -3.81
C ASN A 46 -0.48 -4.20 -2.92
N VAL A 47 -0.76 -4.06 -1.62
CA VAL A 47 -0.69 -5.20 -0.69
C VAL A 47 -1.94 -6.05 -0.86
N VAL A 48 -1.77 -7.26 -1.42
CA VAL A 48 -2.88 -8.21 -1.65
C VAL A 48 -3.03 -9.24 -0.54
N HIS A 49 -1.98 -9.47 0.26
CA HIS A 49 -2.02 -10.42 1.37
C HIS A 49 -1.02 -10.04 2.47
N THR A 50 -1.38 -10.31 3.73
CA THR A 50 -0.50 -10.08 4.89
C THR A 50 -0.49 -11.28 5.81
N ILE A 51 0.69 -11.87 6.04
CA ILE A 51 0.90 -12.89 7.07
C ILE A 51 1.56 -12.24 8.28
N ILE A 52 1.04 -12.52 9.47
CA ILE A 52 1.61 -12.08 10.74
C ILE A 52 1.86 -13.30 11.63
N TRP A 53 3.11 -13.52 11.97
CA TRP A 53 3.49 -14.61 12.85
C TRP A 53 3.27 -14.24 14.32
N THR A 54 2.31 -14.91 14.96
CA THR A 54 2.03 -14.80 16.39
C THR A 54 2.69 -15.92 17.21
N THR A 55 3.17 -16.94 16.52
CA THR A 55 3.95 -18.07 17.04
C THR A 55 5.29 -18.15 16.31
N ALA A 56 6.13 -19.13 16.61
CA ALA A 56 7.43 -19.28 15.94
C ALA A 56 7.29 -19.34 14.42
N ASP A 57 7.96 -18.42 13.74
CA ASP A 57 8.05 -18.33 12.28
C ASP A 57 9.17 -19.24 11.74
N PRO A 58 9.18 -19.51 10.42
CA PRO A 58 10.23 -20.35 9.79
C PRO A 58 11.65 -19.80 9.91
N TYR A 59 11.82 -18.54 10.31
CA TYR A 59 13.09 -17.82 10.38
C TYR A 59 13.66 -17.71 11.79
N ALA A 60 12.92 -18.12 12.81
CA ALA A 60 13.23 -17.88 14.22
C ALA A 60 14.63 -18.35 14.66
N GLY A 61 15.13 -19.42 14.04
CA GLY A 61 16.46 -19.98 14.31
C GLY A 61 17.58 -19.50 13.38
N ILE A 62 17.28 -18.66 12.37
CA ILE A 62 18.27 -18.21 11.39
C ILE A 62 18.86 -16.87 11.83
N ILE A 63 20.18 -16.84 12.09
CA ILE A 63 20.90 -15.67 12.57
C ILE A 63 22.12 -15.46 11.68
N SER A 64 22.36 -14.22 11.26
CA SER A 64 23.54 -13.79 10.46
C SER A 64 23.74 -14.57 9.14
N ASP A 65 22.64 -15.10 8.59
CA ASP A 65 22.64 -15.80 7.29
C ASP A 65 21.42 -15.35 6.49
N ALA A 66 21.59 -14.25 5.79
CA ALA A 66 20.55 -13.65 4.95
C ALA A 66 20.10 -14.59 3.81
N GLY A 67 21.03 -15.33 3.20
CA GLY A 67 20.73 -16.28 2.13
C GLY A 67 19.85 -17.43 2.62
N ALA A 68 20.14 -17.99 3.80
CA ALA A 68 19.32 -19.02 4.42
C ALA A 68 17.93 -18.47 4.78
N MET A 69 17.84 -17.23 5.28
CA MET A 69 16.57 -16.60 5.62
C MET A 69 15.68 -16.37 4.38
N LEU A 70 16.25 -15.84 3.28
CA LEU A 70 15.53 -15.67 2.02
C LEU A 70 15.08 -17.03 1.43
N SER A 71 15.95 -18.05 1.52
CA SER A 71 15.62 -19.40 1.09
C SER A 71 14.50 -20.03 1.91
N ALA A 72 14.48 -19.80 3.23
CA ALA A 72 13.42 -20.27 4.12
C ALA A 72 12.08 -19.57 3.82
N LEU A 73 12.08 -18.26 3.59
CA LEU A 73 10.91 -17.49 3.14
C LEU A 73 10.33 -18.09 1.86
N ARG A 74 11.16 -18.24 0.84
CA ARG A 74 10.77 -18.80 -0.44
C ARG A 74 10.22 -20.23 -0.29
N SER A 75 10.90 -21.09 0.47
CA SER A 75 10.49 -22.49 0.67
C SER A 75 9.16 -22.59 1.40
N HIS A 76 8.95 -21.76 2.41
CA HIS A 76 7.69 -21.69 3.16
C HIS A 76 6.52 -21.32 2.24
N TRP A 77 6.66 -20.25 1.46
CA TRP A 77 5.62 -19.77 0.58
C TRP A 77 5.30 -20.75 -0.57
N ASN A 78 6.32 -21.30 -1.19
CA ASN A 78 6.14 -22.28 -2.28
C ASN A 78 5.51 -23.59 -1.80
N SER A 79 5.57 -23.89 -0.49
CA SER A 79 4.98 -25.10 0.06
C SER A 79 3.58 -24.89 0.67
N ASN A 80 3.30 -23.69 1.20
CA ASN A 80 2.12 -23.48 2.04
C ASN A 80 1.14 -22.41 1.51
N ASN A 81 1.59 -21.52 0.61
CA ASN A 81 0.84 -20.32 0.21
C ASN A 81 0.67 -20.21 -1.32
N THR A 82 0.65 -21.35 -2.03
CA THR A 82 0.55 -21.41 -3.50
C THR A 82 -0.78 -20.91 -4.05
N SER A 83 -1.83 -20.89 -3.22
CA SER A 83 -3.16 -20.39 -3.61
C SER A 83 -3.32 -18.87 -3.50
N ILE A 84 -2.33 -18.16 -2.92
CA ILE A 84 -2.37 -16.73 -2.78
C ILE A 84 -1.82 -16.09 -4.06
N SER A 85 -2.70 -15.42 -4.82
CA SER A 85 -2.30 -14.64 -6.01
C SER A 85 -1.42 -13.47 -5.57
N ARG A 86 -0.29 -13.30 -6.24
CA ARG A 86 0.69 -12.24 -5.98
C ARG A 86 1.73 -12.20 -7.07
N ASP A 87 2.46 -11.10 -7.22
CA ASP A 87 3.60 -11.01 -8.12
C ASP A 87 4.92 -11.26 -7.39
N ILE A 88 5.05 -10.71 -6.16
CA ILE A 88 6.22 -10.88 -5.28
C ILE A 88 5.80 -11.02 -3.81
N VAL A 89 6.74 -11.49 -2.99
CA VAL A 89 6.60 -11.60 -1.52
C VAL A 89 7.72 -10.82 -0.85
N HIS A 90 7.39 -10.04 0.18
CA HIS A 90 8.37 -9.29 0.96
C HIS A 90 8.20 -9.50 2.46
N LEU A 91 9.23 -10.03 3.11
CA LEU A 91 9.28 -10.12 4.57
C LEU A 91 9.80 -8.82 5.17
N LEU A 92 9.03 -8.22 6.08
CA LEU A 92 9.39 -7.02 6.82
C LEU A 92 9.79 -7.41 8.25
N THR A 93 11.07 -7.20 8.60
CA THR A 93 11.56 -7.54 9.94
C THR A 93 12.32 -6.40 10.61
N LYS A 94 12.11 -6.24 11.92
CA LYS A 94 12.89 -5.33 12.79
C LYS A 94 14.14 -6.00 13.36
N ARG A 95 14.43 -7.25 12.99
CA ARG A 95 15.66 -7.93 13.42
C ARG A 95 16.87 -7.25 12.81
N SER A 96 17.90 -7.01 13.64
CA SER A 96 19.18 -6.44 13.22
C SER A 96 20.29 -7.50 13.11
N ASN A 97 19.99 -8.76 13.40
CA ASN A 97 20.95 -9.86 13.41
C ASN A 97 20.82 -10.81 12.21
N THR A 98 20.40 -10.29 11.06
CA THR A 98 20.19 -11.05 9.82
C THR A 98 21.43 -11.16 8.95
N GLY A 99 22.48 -10.36 9.26
CA GLY A 99 23.74 -10.30 8.49
C GLY A 99 23.73 -9.31 7.34
N THR A 100 22.57 -8.70 7.03
CA THR A 100 22.42 -7.65 6.01
C THR A 100 21.21 -6.77 6.34
N GLY A 101 21.12 -5.61 5.68
CA GLY A 101 19.93 -4.74 5.72
C GLY A 101 18.75 -5.27 4.93
N GLY A 102 19.01 -6.06 3.89
CA GLY A 102 18.01 -6.73 3.07
C GLY A 102 18.68 -7.64 2.05
N ILE A 103 17.88 -8.45 1.37
CA ILE A 103 18.31 -9.28 0.25
C ILE A 103 17.09 -9.68 -0.59
N ALA A 104 17.28 -9.73 -1.90
CA ALA A 104 16.27 -10.11 -2.86
C ALA A 104 16.84 -11.02 -3.95
N TYR A 105 15.97 -11.80 -4.61
CA TYR A 105 16.31 -12.35 -5.91
C TYR A 105 16.15 -11.26 -6.98
N VAL A 106 17.01 -11.28 -7.99
CA VAL A 106 17.07 -10.24 -9.02
C VAL A 106 16.32 -10.68 -10.27
N ASP A 107 15.57 -9.74 -10.90
CA ASP A 107 14.83 -9.96 -12.16
C ASP A 107 13.84 -11.14 -12.07
N VAL A 108 12.97 -11.08 -11.08
CA VAL A 108 12.04 -12.16 -10.72
C VAL A 108 10.58 -11.68 -10.64
N LEU A 109 10.30 -10.47 -11.10
CA LEU A 109 8.93 -9.97 -11.18
C LEU A 109 8.11 -10.89 -12.08
N CYS A 110 6.95 -11.34 -11.61
CA CYS A 110 6.10 -12.38 -12.22
C CYS A 110 6.63 -13.83 -12.11
N ASP A 111 7.73 -14.07 -11.44
CA ASP A 111 8.17 -15.44 -11.15
C ASP A 111 7.69 -15.87 -9.75
N TYR A 112 6.52 -16.51 -9.69
CA TYR A 112 5.93 -16.97 -8.42
C TYR A 112 6.82 -17.89 -7.59
N SER A 113 7.84 -18.51 -8.20
CA SER A 113 8.77 -19.41 -7.54
C SER A 113 9.99 -18.71 -6.97
N TRP A 114 10.33 -17.53 -7.49
CA TRP A 114 11.53 -16.78 -7.13
C TRP A 114 11.27 -15.32 -6.70
N GLY A 115 10.07 -14.78 -6.87
CA GLY A 115 9.70 -13.42 -6.51
C GLY A 115 9.70 -13.16 -4.99
N TYR A 116 10.87 -13.18 -4.35
CA TYR A 116 11.02 -13.03 -2.90
C TYR A 116 12.10 -12.04 -2.54
N ALA A 117 11.84 -11.28 -1.47
CA ALA A 117 12.79 -10.38 -0.83
C ALA A 117 12.51 -10.28 0.67
N PHE A 118 13.48 -9.81 1.45
CA PHE A 118 13.20 -9.30 2.78
C PHE A 118 14.02 -8.04 3.09
N SER A 119 13.50 -7.22 3.99
CA SER A 119 14.18 -6.07 4.56
C SER A 119 14.25 -6.18 6.06
N SER A 120 15.39 -5.87 6.64
CA SER A 120 15.69 -6.01 8.07
C SER A 120 16.13 -4.70 8.71
N ASP A 121 16.33 -4.74 10.03
CA ASP A 121 16.67 -3.59 10.86
C ASP A 121 15.66 -2.43 10.70
N LEU A 122 14.41 -2.78 10.36
CA LEU A 122 13.36 -1.81 10.19
C LEU A 122 12.99 -1.15 11.53
N ASN A 123 12.72 0.13 11.48
CA ASN A 123 12.35 0.90 12.67
C ASN A 123 10.85 1.24 12.68
N SER A 124 10.41 2.02 13.68
CA SER A 124 8.99 2.36 13.82
C SER A 124 8.55 3.57 12.99
N ASN A 125 9.44 4.19 12.21
CA ASN A 125 9.09 5.36 11.41
C ASN A 125 8.21 4.96 10.21
N THR A 126 7.06 5.60 10.12
CA THR A 126 6.09 5.46 9.03
C THR A 126 5.60 6.82 8.53
N SER A 127 6.27 7.90 8.95
CA SER A 127 5.93 9.27 8.53
C SER A 127 6.82 9.68 7.35
N PHE A 128 6.23 9.80 6.19
CA PHE A 128 6.92 10.14 4.94
C PHE A 128 6.28 11.37 4.31
N ASN A 129 7.09 12.36 3.95
CA ASN A 129 6.62 13.62 3.36
C ASN A 129 6.84 13.61 1.85
N PHE A 130 5.79 13.29 1.08
CA PHE A 130 5.83 13.33 -0.37
C PHE A 130 5.46 14.72 -0.91
N PRO A 131 5.94 15.14 -2.13
CA PRO A 131 6.66 14.32 -3.12
C PRO A 131 8.17 14.17 -2.89
N ASN A 132 8.76 14.85 -1.91
CA ASN A 132 10.21 14.82 -1.66
C ASN A 132 10.46 14.23 -0.25
N PRO A 133 10.41 12.91 -0.09
CA PRO A 133 10.60 12.28 1.20
C PRO A 133 12.05 12.43 1.67
N SER A 134 12.23 12.79 2.95
CA SER A 134 13.54 12.69 3.58
C SER A 134 13.98 11.25 3.66
N TYR A 135 15.29 11.01 3.61
CA TYR A 135 15.85 9.68 3.81
C TYR A 135 15.32 9.02 5.09
N THR A 136 14.78 7.82 4.95
CA THR A 136 14.45 6.92 6.04
C THR A 136 14.85 5.51 5.67
N TRP A 137 15.39 4.76 6.65
CA TRP A 137 15.84 3.39 6.40
C TRP A 137 14.72 2.51 5.83
N ASN A 138 13.52 2.60 6.41
CA ASN A 138 12.39 1.77 5.97
C ASN A 138 12.04 1.98 4.49
N LEU A 139 11.89 3.24 4.04
CA LEU A 139 11.62 3.51 2.63
C LEU A 139 12.78 3.08 1.74
N PHE A 140 14.01 3.40 2.16
CA PHE A 140 15.20 3.11 1.38
C PHE A 140 15.36 1.62 1.12
N VAL A 141 15.45 0.81 2.20
CA VAL A 141 15.75 -0.61 2.06
C VAL A 141 14.62 -1.41 1.41
N VAL A 142 13.35 -1.11 1.72
CA VAL A 142 12.24 -1.84 1.11
C VAL A 142 12.13 -1.52 -0.38
N SER A 143 12.33 -0.25 -0.78
CA SER A 143 12.38 0.13 -2.19
C SER A 143 13.57 -0.50 -2.91
N HIS A 144 14.71 -0.60 -2.26
CA HIS A 144 15.93 -1.22 -2.77
C HIS A 144 15.70 -2.71 -3.10
N GLU A 145 15.18 -3.48 -2.16
CA GLU A 145 14.99 -4.93 -2.36
C GLU A 145 13.89 -5.22 -3.41
N ILE A 146 12.83 -4.41 -3.46
CA ILE A 146 11.85 -4.51 -4.55
C ILE A 146 12.48 -4.12 -5.89
N GLY A 147 13.41 -3.17 -5.93
CA GLY A 147 14.17 -2.81 -7.11
C GLY A 147 14.93 -4.00 -7.70
N HIS A 148 15.52 -4.84 -6.85
CA HIS A 148 16.12 -6.09 -7.28
C HIS A 148 15.09 -7.05 -7.90
N ASN A 149 13.94 -7.25 -7.25
CA ASN A 149 12.90 -8.10 -7.82
C ASN A 149 12.43 -7.62 -9.20
N VAL A 150 12.40 -6.30 -9.45
CA VAL A 150 12.03 -5.71 -10.75
C VAL A 150 13.14 -5.87 -11.80
N GLY A 151 14.40 -6.12 -11.38
CA GLY A 151 15.51 -6.37 -12.31
C GLY A 151 16.71 -5.44 -12.14
N SER A 152 16.73 -4.59 -11.11
CA SER A 152 17.87 -3.69 -10.88
C SER A 152 19.03 -4.40 -10.22
N SER A 153 20.24 -4.15 -10.73
CA SER A 153 21.51 -4.35 -10.02
C SER A 153 21.82 -3.12 -9.15
N HIS A 154 22.87 -3.21 -8.31
CA HIS A 154 23.37 -2.07 -7.57
C HIS A 154 23.97 -1.00 -8.49
N THR A 155 23.97 0.24 -8.05
CA THR A 155 24.58 1.36 -8.81
C THR A 155 26.08 1.22 -9.01
N HIS A 156 26.80 0.53 -8.14
CA HIS A 156 28.22 0.22 -8.27
C HIS A 156 28.52 -1.04 -9.13
N TRP A 157 27.52 -1.60 -9.83
CA TRP A 157 27.71 -2.71 -10.75
C TRP A 157 28.34 -2.25 -12.08
N CYS A 158 29.31 -3.04 -12.58
CA CYS A 158 30.04 -2.74 -13.82
C CYS A 158 29.25 -2.93 -15.11
N GLY A 159 28.08 -3.54 -15.06
CA GLY A 159 27.33 -3.92 -16.27
C GLY A 159 26.36 -2.87 -16.82
N TRP A 160 26.26 -1.68 -16.23
CA TRP A 160 25.43 -0.61 -16.77
C TRP A 160 25.93 -0.17 -18.15
N ALA A 161 25.02 -0.16 -19.13
CA ALA A 161 25.37 0.18 -20.51
C ALA A 161 25.55 1.70 -20.70
N PRO A 162 26.37 2.14 -21.69
CA PRO A 162 26.49 3.55 -22.02
C PRO A 162 25.17 4.16 -22.48
N GLU A 163 24.89 5.40 -22.05
CA GLU A 163 23.77 6.22 -22.54
C GLU A 163 24.31 7.56 -23.09
N PRO A 164 24.73 7.60 -24.38
CA PRO A 164 25.37 8.79 -24.96
C PRO A 164 24.49 10.05 -24.93
N TRP A 165 23.15 9.89 -24.90
CA TRP A 165 22.20 11.00 -24.90
C TRP A 165 22.19 11.78 -23.58
N ASN A 166 22.64 11.20 -22.45
CA ASN A 166 22.81 11.88 -21.16
C ASN A 166 24.27 11.98 -20.72
N GLY A 167 25.22 11.52 -21.55
CA GLY A 167 26.64 11.57 -21.29
C GLY A 167 27.18 10.44 -20.42
N PHE A 168 26.37 9.43 -20.08
CA PHE A 168 26.82 8.28 -19.30
C PHE A 168 27.65 7.32 -20.17
N GLY A 169 28.89 7.08 -19.75
CA GLY A 169 29.88 6.28 -20.52
C GLY A 169 29.77 4.75 -20.29
N GLY A 170 28.83 4.30 -19.45
CA GLY A 170 28.70 2.91 -19.01
C GLY A 170 29.60 2.57 -17.81
N GLY A 171 29.37 1.40 -17.22
CA GLY A 171 30.08 0.96 -16.01
C GLY A 171 29.36 1.42 -14.73
N PRO A 172 30.03 1.41 -13.56
CA PRO A 172 29.37 1.74 -12.30
C PRO A 172 28.89 3.20 -12.29
N ILE A 173 27.73 3.41 -11.72
CA ILE A 173 27.11 4.75 -11.55
C ILE A 173 27.77 5.47 -10.37
N ASP A 174 28.10 4.73 -9.31
CA ASP A 174 28.84 5.22 -8.15
C ASP A 174 29.90 4.19 -7.70
N ASN A 175 30.80 4.63 -6.82
CA ASN A 175 31.83 3.81 -6.19
C ASN A 175 31.90 4.08 -4.67
N CYS A 176 30.76 4.31 -4.03
CA CYS A 176 30.69 4.46 -2.57
C CYS A 176 31.20 3.22 -1.82
N VAL A 177 31.13 2.08 -2.47
CA VAL A 177 31.75 0.81 -2.08
C VAL A 177 32.52 0.23 -3.26
N SER A 178 33.24 -0.88 -3.06
CA SER A 178 33.96 -1.57 -4.16
C SER A 178 32.99 -1.97 -5.26
N VAL A 179 33.39 -1.77 -6.52
CA VAL A 179 32.57 -2.09 -7.68
C VAL A 179 32.27 -3.58 -7.77
N GLU A 180 31.11 -3.92 -8.27
CA GLU A 180 30.68 -5.28 -8.58
C GLU A 180 31.05 -5.63 -10.03
N GLY A 181 32.07 -6.47 -10.20
CA GLY A 181 32.55 -6.89 -11.51
C GLY A 181 34.00 -6.41 -11.76
N SER A 182 34.36 -6.35 -13.04
CA SER A 182 35.74 -6.00 -13.47
C SER A 182 35.70 -4.79 -14.41
N CYS A 183 35.72 -3.61 -13.85
CA CYS A 183 35.76 -2.35 -14.58
C CYS A 183 36.57 -1.30 -13.80
N PRO A 184 37.03 -0.22 -14.45
CA PRO A 184 37.56 0.92 -13.73
C PRO A 184 36.50 1.58 -12.87
N ASP A 185 36.89 2.07 -11.69
CA ASP A 185 35.98 2.87 -10.84
C ASP A 185 35.61 4.18 -11.55
N ASN A 186 34.35 4.53 -11.46
CA ASN A 186 33.84 5.84 -11.88
C ASN A 186 33.99 6.87 -10.74
N PRO A 187 33.95 8.17 -11.05
CA PRO A 187 33.88 9.18 -10.02
C PRO A 187 32.71 8.96 -9.07
N THR A 188 32.95 9.11 -7.79
CA THR A 188 31.93 9.00 -6.76
C THR A 188 30.88 10.11 -6.91
N PRO A 189 29.56 9.81 -6.93
CA PRO A 189 28.53 10.81 -6.92
C PRO A 189 28.55 11.60 -5.60
N GLN A 190 27.98 12.80 -5.60
CA GLN A 190 27.88 13.62 -4.39
C GLN A 190 26.92 13.02 -3.36
N VAL A 191 25.82 12.39 -3.85
CA VAL A 191 24.78 11.75 -3.05
C VAL A 191 24.34 10.47 -3.77
N GLY A 192 24.14 9.39 -3.03
CA GLY A 192 23.62 8.14 -3.59
C GLY A 192 22.11 8.15 -3.81
N THR A 193 21.63 7.07 -4.41
CA THR A 193 20.21 6.81 -4.68
C THR A 193 19.80 5.44 -4.14
N ILE A 194 18.56 5.02 -4.29
CA ILE A 194 18.01 3.80 -3.66
C ILE A 194 18.84 2.55 -3.92
N MET A 195 19.35 2.33 -5.12
CA MET A 195 20.16 1.14 -5.42
C MET A 195 21.64 1.29 -5.06
N SER A 196 22.02 2.36 -4.34
CA SER A 196 23.41 2.62 -3.93
C SER A 196 23.68 2.18 -2.49
N TYR A 197 24.96 2.00 -2.16
CA TYR A 197 25.43 1.84 -0.79
C TYR A 197 26.03 3.14 -0.21
N CYS A 198 25.81 4.27 -0.86
CA CYS A 198 26.31 5.57 -0.41
C CYS A 198 25.75 5.99 0.95
N HIS A 199 24.62 5.45 1.37
CA HIS A 199 24.05 5.64 2.72
C HIS A 199 24.98 5.14 3.84
N THR A 200 25.92 4.24 3.53
CA THR A 200 26.94 3.75 4.48
C THR A 200 28.14 4.68 4.58
N THR A 201 28.21 5.72 3.77
CA THR A 201 29.29 6.69 3.69
C THR A 201 28.81 8.09 4.07
N SER A 202 29.72 9.06 4.10
CA SER A 202 29.36 10.47 4.30
C SER A 202 28.61 11.11 3.13
N SER A 203 28.55 10.44 1.96
CA SER A 203 27.81 10.91 0.79
C SER A 203 26.28 10.88 1.00
N GLY A 204 25.79 9.93 1.82
CA GLY A 204 24.35 9.74 2.06
C GLY A 204 23.62 9.20 0.83
N ALA A 205 22.29 9.10 0.93
CA ALA A 205 21.43 8.68 -0.17
C ALA A 205 20.11 9.44 -0.17
N LEU A 206 19.55 9.65 -1.36
CA LEU A 206 18.21 10.16 -1.59
C LEU A 206 17.21 9.00 -1.69
N ILE A 207 15.92 9.30 -1.48
CA ILE A 207 14.82 8.37 -1.71
C ILE A 207 14.28 8.57 -3.13
N ASP A 208 15.15 8.30 -4.10
CA ASP A 208 14.85 8.26 -5.53
C ASP A 208 15.73 7.20 -6.20
N PHE A 209 15.39 6.80 -7.41
CA PHE A 209 16.24 5.95 -8.23
C PHE A 209 17.10 6.81 -9.19
N HIS A 210 18.32 6.38 -9.42
CA HIS A 210 19.14 7.02 -10.45
C HIS A 210 18.51 6.79 -11.83
N ASN A 211 18.54 7.81 -12.71
CA ASN A 211 17.91 7.75 -14.02
C ASN A 211 18.39 6.58 -14.90
N ILE A 212 19.66 6.16 -14.78
CA ILE A 212 20.18 4.95 -15.44
C ILE A 212 19.52 3.68 -14.91
N VAL A 213 19.26 3.59 -13.61
CA VAL A 213 18.52 2.48 -12.99
C VAL A 213 17.09 2.45 -13.52
N VAL A 214 16.44 3.61 -13.59
CA VAL A 214 15.08 3.73 -14.12
C VAL A 214 15.03 3.29 -15.58
N SER A 215 15.95 3.78 -16.44
CA SER A 215 15.92 3.52 -17.88
C SER A 215 16.37 2.11 -18.26
N GLN A 216 17.36 1.55 -17.56
CA GLN A 216 17.97 0.28 -17.95
C GLN A 216 17.48 -0.94 -17.17
N ALA A 217 16.84 -0.74 -16.02
CA ALA A 217 16.37 -1.83 -15.17
C ALA A 217 14.87 -1.75 -14.86
N LEU A 218 14.41 -0.70 -14.15
CA LEU A 218 13.04 -0.66 -13.65
C LEU A 218 12.02 -0.58 -14.79
N THR A 219 12.19 0.35 -15.74
CA THR A 219 11.27 0.49 -16.87
C THR A 219 11.24 -0.75 -17.76
N PRO A 220 12.38 -1.36 -18.17
CA PRO A 220 12.36 -2.63 -18.88
C PRO A 220 11.74 -3.78 -18.09
N GLY A 221 12.08 -3.93 -16.81
CA GLY A 221 11.52 -4.97 -15.95
C GLY A 221 10.00 -4.90 -15.86
N ILE A 222 9.46 -3.69 -15.69
CA ILE A 222 8.01 -3.44 -15.65
C ILE A 222 7.37 -3.70 -17.01
N ASN A 223 7.94 -3.19 -18.12
CA ASN A 223 7.38 -3.35 -19.46
C ASN A 223 7.38 -4.82 -19.94
N ASN A 224 8.31 -5.63 -19.45
CA ASN A 224 8.41 -7.05 -19.77
C ASN A 224 7.55 -7.93 -18.83
N ALA A 225 7.07 -7.38 -17.72
CA ALA A 225 6.31 -8.13 -16.72
C ALA A 225 4.89 -8.41 -17.22
N SER A 226 4.60 -9.69 -17.48
CA SER A 226 3.30 -10.13 -18.02
C SER A 226 2.22 -10.34 -16.98
N CYS A 227 2.56 -10.32 -15.69
CA CYS A 227 1.62 -10.49 -14.58
C CYS A 227 0.92 -9.21 -14.14
N LEU A 228 1.49 -8.06 -14.51
CA LEU A 228 0.98 -6.79 -14.03
C LEU A 228 -0.42 -6.52 -14.55
N SER A 229 -1.34 -6.23 -13.65
CA SER A 229 -2.72 -5.88 -13.92
C SER A 229 -2.98 -4.38 -13.71
N ALA A 230 -4.16 -3.91 -14.13
CA ALA A 230 -4.63 -2.61 -13.66
C ALA A 230 -4.79 -2.66 -12.14
N CYS A 231 -4.24 -1.68 -11.41
CA CYS A 231 -4.42 -1.60 -9.96
C CYS A 231 -5.90 -1.54 -9.61
N PRO A 232 -6.40 -2.38 -8.71
CA PRO A 232 -7.66 -2.11 -8.08
C PRO A 232 -7.47 -0.87 -7.18
N PHE A 233 -8.17 0.20 -7.52
CA PHE A 233 -8.29 1.35 -6.64
C PHE A 233 -9.46 1.09 -5.70
N TYR A 234 -9.15 0.86 -4.43
CA TYR A 234 -10.15 0.66 -3.39
C TYR A 234 -10.62 2.01 -2.86
N GLY A 235 -11.92 2.16 -2.75
CA GLY A 235 -12.56 3.36 -2.26
C GLY A 235 -14.05 3.29 -2.46
N CYS A 236 -14.78 4.32 -2.08
CA CYS A 236 -16.21 4.37 -2.32
C CYS A 236 -16.52 4.57 -3.80
N THR A 237 -17.13 3.57 -4.44
CA THR A 237 -17.53 3.61 -5.87
C THR A 237 -18.93 4.17 -6.09
N ASP A 238 -19.70 4.47 -5.03
CA ASP A 238 -21.03 5.04 -5.15
C ASP A 238 -20.97 6.56 -5.29
N SER A 239 -21.35 7.07 -6.47
CA SER A 239 -21.35 8.50 -6.77
C SER A 239 -22.31 9.32 -5.92
N THR A 240 -23.19 8.68 -5.15
CA THR A 240 -24.11 9.34 -4.22
C THR A 240 -23.54 9.50 -2.81
N ALA A 241 -22.43 8.83 -2.50
CA ALA A 241 -21.75 8.95 -1.23
C ALA A 241 -20.96 10.26 -1.09
N LEU A 242 -20.83 10.76 0.14
CA LEU A 242 -20.09 11.99 0.45
C LEU A 242 -18.57 11.88 0.16
N ASN A 243 -18.05 10.68 0.25
CA ASN A 243 -16.66 10.35 0.02
C ASN A 243 -16.45 9.52 -1.26
N TYR A 244 -17.32 9.71 -2.27
CA TYR A 244 -17.14 9.10 -3.57
C TYR A 244 -15.74 9.38 -4.13
N ASP A 245 -15.04 8.33 -4.53
CA ASP A 245 -13.77 8.44 -5.24
C ASP A 245 -13.96 8.02 -6.72
N PRO A 246 -13.91 8.96 -7.65
CA PRO A 246 -14.07 8.66 -9.09
C PRO A 246 -12.96 7.78 -9.66
N LEU A 247 -11.84 7.59 -8.95
CA LEU A 247 -10.75 6.71 -9.33
C LEU A 247 -10.93 5.30 -8.78
N ALA A 248 -11.79 5.10 -7.76
CA ALA A 248 -12.05 3.78 -7.21
C ALA A 248 -12.67 2.85 -8.25
N THR A 249 -12.08 1.67 -8.39
CA THR A 249 -12.56 0.59 -9.26
C THR A 249 -13.16 -0.57 -8.49
N VAL A 250 -12.93 -0.60 -7.17
CA VAL A 250 -13.43 -1.62 -6.24
C VAL A 250 -13.96 -0.92 -4.99
N ASP A 251 -15.21 -1.18 -4.66
CA ASP A 251 -15.82 -0.70 -3.41
C ASP A 251 -15.17 -1.41 -2.21
N ASP A 252 -14.64 -0.62 -1.29
CA ASP A 252 -14.02 -1.11 -0.04
C ASP A 252 -14.98 -1.05 1.17
N GLY A 253 -16.23 -0.69 0.94
CA GLY A 253 -17.24 -0.52 1.98
C GLY A 253 -17.08 0.76 2.79
N SER A 254 -16.22 1.69 2.37
CA SER A 254 -15.97 2.96 3.05
C SER A 254 -17.00 4.05 2.75
N CYS A 255 -17.99 3.79 1.90
CA CYS A 255 -18.98 4.78 1.51
C CYS A 255 -19.69 5.41 2.71
N ILE A 256 -19.64 6.72 2.77
CA ILE A 256 -20.28 7.53 3.81
C ILE A 256 -21.49 8.22 3.21
N TYR A 257 -22.65 7.95 3.75
CA TYR A 257 -23.90 8.59 3.34
C TYR A 257 -24.34 9.64 4.36
N PRO A 258 -24.91 10.77 3.93
CA PRO A 258 -25.46 11.74 4.87
C PRO A 258 -26.59 11.09 5.67
N SER A 259 -26.53 11.20 6.98
CA SER A 259 -27.59 10.69 7.86
C SER A 259 -28.86 11.53 7.71
N ILE A 260 -30.01 10.85 7.61
CA ILE A 260 -31.33 11.49 7.67
C ILE A 260 -31.72 11.68 9.14
N THR A 261 -32.21 12.88 9.46
CA THR A 261 -32.81 13.19 10.74
C THR A 261 -34.28 13.60 10.49
N LEU A 262 -35.18 12.92 11.17
CA LEU A 262 -36.64 13.24 11.12
C LEU A 262 -37.00 14.00 12.39
N SER A 263 -37.74 15.08 12.21
CA SER A 263 -38.44 15.79 13.27
C SER A 263 -39.86 16.09 12.79
N GLY A 264 -40.81 16.13 13.69
CA GLY A 264 -42.20 16.41 13.31
C GLY A 264 -42.95 17.07 14.44
N THR A 265 -43.94 17.89 14.06
CA THR A 265 -44.89 18.51 14.96
C THR A 265 -46.24 17.85 14.75
N THR A 266 -46.81 17.35 15.82
CA THR A 266 -48.17 16.76 15.77
C THR A 266 -49.19 17.79 16.24
N TYR A 267 -50.30 17.86 15.52
CA TYR A 267 -51.45 18.69 15.86
C TYR A 267 -52.62 17.77 16.15
N ASP A 268 -53.13 17.86 17.37
CA ASP A 268 -54.17 16.98 17.89
C ASP A 268 -55.53 17.26 17.24
N ILE A 269 -56.44 16.28 17.29
CA ILE A 269 -57.80 16.44 16.88
C ILE A 269 -58.53 17.44 17.81
N SER A 270 -59.45 18.26 17.25
CA SER A 270 -60.19 19.28 18.00
C SER A 270 -61.10 18.72 19.09
N CYS A 271 -61.73 17.54 18.84
CA CYS A 271 -62.58 16.83 19.78
C CYS A 271 -62.51 15.33 19.53
N TYR A 272 -62.84 14.53 20.54
CA TYR A 272 -62.91 13.08 20.46
C TYR A 272 -63.81 12.63 19.29
N GLY A 273 -63.29 11.78 18.42
CA GLY A 273 -63.99 11.26 17.24
C GLY A 273 -63.87 12.13 15.98
N GLN A 274 -63.19 13.27 16.04
CA GLN A 274 -62.87 14.05 14.85
C GLN A 274 -61.65 13.46 14.13
N THR A 275 -61.44 13.88 12.87
CA THR A 275 -60.32 13.46 12.01
C THR A 275 -59.64 14.70 11.42
N ASP A 276 -59.44 15.73 12.23
CA ASP A 276 -58.85 17.01 11.82
C ASP A 276 -57.41 17.21 12.33
N GLY A 277 -56.81 16.15 12.88
CA GLY A 277 -55.39 16.15 13.25
C GLY A 277 -54.46 16.14 12.03
N TYR A 278 -53.25 16.60 12.19
CA TYR A 278 -52.23 16.53 11.16
C TYR A 278 -50.82 16.39 11.76
N ILE A 279 -49.87 15.91 10.94
CA ILE A 279 -48.43 15.84 11.26
C ILE A 279 -47.67 16.63 10.19
N ASP A 280 -46.89 17.59 10.66
CA ASP A 280 -45.92 18.36 9.87
C ASP A 280 -44.56 17.70 10.11
N LEU A 281 -44.01 17.03 9.06
CA LEU A 281 -42.75 16.31 9.11
C LEU A 281 -41.64 17.16 8.49
N VAL A 282 -40.53 17.28 9.18
CA VAL A 282 -39.33 17.94 8.67
C VAL A 282 -38.22 16.92 8.53
N VAL A 283 -37.71 16.78 7.30
CA VAL A 283 -36.56 15.92 6.98
C VAL A 283 -35.32 16.78 6.80
N THR A 284 -34.24 16.45 7.51
CA THR A 284 -32.96 17.11 7.37
C THR A 284 -31.84 16.08 7.16
N GLY A 285 -30.82 16.45 6.35
CA GLY A 285 -29.75 15.53 5.96
C GLY A 285 -30.21 14.60 4.83
N GLY A 286 -29.47 13.52 4.59
CA GLY A 286 -29.73 12.63 3.45
C GLY A 286 -29.48 13.28 2.09
N LEU A 287 -29.96 12.63 1.04
CA LEU A 287 -29.90 13.11 -0.35
C LEU A 287 -31.33 13.27 -0.90
N ALA A 288 -31.72 14.49 -1.22
CA ALA A 288 -32.98 14.76 -1.90
C ALA A 288 -32.95 14.25 -3.37
N PRO A 289 -34.11 13.86 -3.97
CA PRO A 289 -35.46 13.95 -3.40
C PRO A 289 -35.76 12.81 -2.44
N TYR A 290 -36.53 13.10 -1.38
CA TYR A 290 -36.99 12.10 -0.43
C TYR A 290 -38.25 11.41 -0.93
N SER A 291 -38.45 10.17 -0.52
CA SER A 291 -39.70 9.42 -0.69
C SER A 291 -40.24 9.03 0.67
N TYR A 292 -41.55 9.05 0.80
CA TYR A 292 -42.24 8.83 2.07
C TYR A 292 -43.19 7.66 1.96
N LEU A 293 -43.29 6.88 3.00
CA LEU A 293 -44.31 5.85 3.15
C LEU A 293 -44.83 5.84 4.60
N TRP A 294 -46.00 6.39 4.80
CA TRP A 294 -46.69 6.39 6.10
C TRP A 294 -47.50 5.11 6.32
N SER A 295 -47.74 4.77 7.57
CA SER A 295 -48.55 3.61 7.96
C SER A 295 -50.00 3.66 7.49
N ASN A 296 -50.52 4.84 7.14
CA ASN A 296 -51.83 5.02 6.51
C ASN A 296 -51.81 4.93 4.97
N GLY A 297 -50.63 4.64 4.37
CA GLY A 297 -50.43 4.53 2.93
C GLY A 297 -50.16 5.86 2.21
N SER A 298 -50.07 6.99 2.93
CA SER A 298 -49.69 8.28 2.34
C SER A 298 -48.22 8.27 1.90
N THR A 299 -47.95 8.95 0.79
CA THR A 299 -46.60 9.18 0.24
C THR A 299 -46.17 10.65 0.28
N ASN A 300 -46.97 11.51 0.92
CA ASN A 300 -46.63 12.92 1.11
C ASN A 300 -45.71 13.10 2.31
N GLU A 301 -44.97 14.19 2.34
CA GLU A 301 -44.15 14.57 3.49
C GLU A 301 -45.03 14.75 4.73
N ASP A 302 -46.04 15.60 4.63
CA ASP A 302 -47.01 15.85 5.69
C ASP A 302 -48.28 15.03 5.50
N ILE A 303 -48.92 14.68 6.60
CA ILE A 303 -50.20 13.96 6.56
C ILE A 303 -51.28 14.69 7.37
N TYR A 304 -52.49 14.75 6.78
CA TYR A 304 -53.60 15.51 7.27
C TYR A 304 -54.84 14.61 7.45
N ASN A 305 -55.88 15.15 8.08
CA ASN A 305 -57.14 14.47 8.34
C ASN A 305 -56.96 13.19 9.18
N LEU A 306 -56.18 13.32 10.23
CA LEU A 306 -55.78 12.19 11.06
C LEU A 306 -56.75 12.00 12.24
N SER A 307 -57.07 10.76 12.55
CA SER A 307 -57.75 10.36 13.78
C SER A 307 -56.75 10.22 14.93
N ASN A 308 -57.25 10.10 16.16
CA ASN A 308 -56.42 9.87 17.34
C ASN A 308 -55.85 8.45 17.33
N THR A 309 -54.72 8.26 16.62
CA THR A 309 -53.97 7.00 16.56
C THR A 309 -52.49 7.28 16.28
N THR A 310 -51.65 6.25 16.36
CA THR A 310 -50.23 6.36 16.08
C THR A 310 -49.95 6.17 14.58
N PHE A 311 -49.11 7.02 14.03
CA PHE A 311 -48.60 6.93 12.67
C PHE A 311 -47.10 6.72 12.69
N SER A 312 -46.59 5.93 11.75
CA SER A 312 -45.17 5.74 11.50
C SER A 312 -44.85 6.07 10.05
N VAL A 313 -43.66 6.55 9.79
CA VAL A 313 -43.18 6.88 8.45
C VAL A 313 -41.83 6.23 8.20
N VAL A 314 -41.61 5.81 6.96
CA VAL A 314 -40.29 5.47 6.39
C VAL A 314 -39.97 6.53 5.35
N VAL A 315 -38.77 7.08 5.44
CA VAL A 315 -38.23 8.07 4.50
C VAL A 315 -37.00 7.55 3.87
#